data_48deb5c94697bd3c75fe9e3ce0193a43
#
_entry.id   48deb5c94697bd3c75fe9e3ce0193a43
#
_cell.length_a   1.000
_cell.length_b   1.000
_cell.length_c   1.000
_cell.angle_alpha   90.00
_cell.angle_beta   90.00
_cell.angle_gamma   90.00
#
_symmetry.space_group_name_H-M   'P 1'
#
loop_
_entity.id
_entity.type
_entity.pdbx_description
1 polymer ?
#
loop_
_entity_poly.entity_id
_entity_poly.type
_entity_poly.pdbx_seq_one_letter_code
_entity_poly.pdbx_strand_id
1 'polypeptide(L)'
;AGTTTVGGTNPQQIGYGVGVGTIDLDMSSQSLDSTGRGMDCAIQGDGFFLVGDKTHDIDSMDALKGLTLTRVGNFEFRDGYLTDGQGNVVYGFITRSNGDDPGTTPGDKPSTDLVPIRLPMKSTDPNSKGDAVYVGVDDQTGANVYPDNDPAATVDGFVDLENISIDKNGKITGTNKDTGDPVVVGYIALGSVENLNGVLHTEGPYYTAGNAA
;
A
#
# COMPACT_ATOMS: atom_id res chain seq x y z
N ALA A 1 -22.55 2.23 26.18
CA ALA A 1 -22.35 2.67 24.82
C ALA A 1 -20.87 2.58 24.51
N GLY A 2 -20.47 1.45 24.00
CA GLY A 2 -19.12 1.26 23.52
C GLY A 2 -18.91 2.16 22.34
N THR A 3 -18.14 3.18 22.50
CA THR A 3 -17.51 3.82 21.39
C THR A 3 -16.60 2.80 20.80
N THR A 4 -17.07 2.16 19.79
CA THR A 4 -16.19 1.51 18.87
C THR A 4 -15.32 2.59 18.31
N THR A 5 -14.18 2.73 18.88
CA THR A 5 -13.12 3.40 18.17
C THR A 5 -12.90 2.53 16.97
N VAL A 6 -13.52 2.93 15.90
CA VAL A 6 -13.17 2.37 14.62
C VAL A 6 -11.76 2.83 14.39
N GLY A 7 -10.84 2.04 14.84
CA GLY A 7 -9.50 2.14 14.33
C GLY A 7 -9.53 1.69 12.88
N GLY A 8 -10.40 2.31 12.10
CA GLY A 8 -10.55 2.00 10.67
C GLY A 8 -9.35 2.32 9.85
N THR A 9 -8.26 2.56 10.50
CA THR A 9 -6.99 2.88 9.88
C THR A 9 -6.00 1.74 9.98
N ASN A 10 -6.34 0.68 10.68
CA ASN A 10 -5.39 -0.41 10.78
C ASN A 10 -5.60 -1.40 9.67
N PRO A 11 -4.60 -1.59 8.84
CA PRO A 11 -4.53 -2.79 8.04
C PRO A 11 -4.70 -3.96 8.98
N GLN A 12 -5.55 -4.84 8.62
CA GLN A 12 -5.75 -6.05 9.38
C GLN A 12 -4.42 -6.80 9.42
N GLN A 13 -4.14 -7.42 10.53
CA GLN A 13 -3.09 -8.41 10.58
C GLN A 13 -3.44 -9.50 9.57
N ILE A 14 -2.60 -9.69 8.56
CA ILE A 14 -2.79 -10.73 7.58
C ILE A 14 -1.85 -11.87 7.94
N GLY A 15 -2.42 -12.97 8.41
CA GLY A 15 -1.67 -14.18 8.66
C GLY A 15 -1.56 -15.01 7.37
N TYR A 16 -0.35 -15.15 6.84
CA TYR A 16 -0.07 -15.98 5.67
C TYR A 16 0.47 -17.35 6.08
N GLY A 17 -0.25 -18.03 6.93
CA GLY A 17 0.15 -19.35 7.36
C GLY A 17 0.58 -19.43 8.81
N VAL A 18 0.74 -20.63 9.30
CA VAL A 18 1.16 -20.95 10.66
C VAL A 18 2.48 -21.69 10.62
N GLY A 19 3.42 -21.27 11.41
CA GLY A 19 4.68 -21.97 11.54
C GLY A 19 5.84 -21.06 11.92
N VAL A 20 6.97 -21.66 12.09
CA VAL A 20 8.20 -20.96 12.39
C VAL A 20 8.57 -20.09 11.19
N GLY A 21 8.84 -18.83 11.44
CA GLY A 21 9.29 -17.92 10.41
C GLY A 21 8.17 -17.23 9.62
N THR A 22 7.03 -17.03 10.25
CA THR A 22 5.96 -16.21 9.66
C THR A 22 6.32 -14.74 9.68
N ILE A 23 5.94 -14.04 8.62
CA ILE A 23 5.95 -12.57 8.57
C ILE A 23 4.54 -12.11 8.90
N ASP A 24 4.42 -11.30 9.94
CA ASP A 24 3.16 -10.68 10.30
C ASP A 24 3.07 -9.30 9.67
N LEU A 25 1.94 -9.01 9.05
CA LEU A 25 1.63 -7.70 8.54
C LEU A 25 0.79 -6.97 9.57
N ASP A 26 1.39 -6.01 10.25
CA ASP A 26 0.74 -5.32 11.33
C ASP A 26 1.14 -3.85 11.32
N MET A 27 0.14 -2.97 11.28
CA MET A 27 0.34 -1.53 11.44
C MET A 27 -0.02 -1.04 12.83
N SER A 28 -0.63 -1.88 13.66
CA SER A 28 -1.13 -1.47 14.98
C SER A 28 -0.04 -1.38 16.04
N SER A 29 0.99 -2.20 15.95
CA SER A 29 2.07 -2.28 16.92
C SER A 29 3.27 -1.39 16.58
N GLN A 30 3.25 -0.76 15.41
CA GLN A 30 4.33 0.05 14.92
C GLN A 30 3.77 1.37 14.38
N SER A 31 4.53 2.44 14.53
CA SER A 31 4.17 3.73 13.99
C SER A 31 5.29 4.27 13.11
N LEU A 32 4.94 5.21 12.26
CA LEU A 32 5.87 5.90 11.40
C LEU A 32 6.09 7.32 11.89
N ASP A 33 7.34 7.78 11.83
CA ASP A 33 7.67 9.18 11.99
C ASP A 33 7.79 9.84 10.63
N SER A 34 7.13 10.96 10.47
CA SER A 34 7.35 11.83 9.32
C SER A 34 8.65 12.61 9.51
N THR A 35 9.49 12.61 8.50
CA THR A 35 10.73 13.41 8.51
C THR A 35 10.49 14.87 8.09
N GLY A 36 9.25 15.26 7.82
CA GLY A 36 8.88 16.57 7.32
C GLY A 36 9.15 16.79 5.83
N ARG A 37 9.47 15.73 5.11
CA ARG A 37 9.74 15.75 3.66
C ARG A 37 8.70 14.97 2.88
N GLY A 38 7.43 15.26 3.11
CA GLY A 38 6.34 14.66 2.36
C GLY A 38 6.20 13.16 2.58
N MET A 39 6.81 12.35 1.75
CA MET A 39 6.69 10.90 1.80
C MET A 39 7.87 10.19 2.48
N ASP A 40 8.79 10.93 3.05
CA ASP A 40 9.87 10.32 3.83
C ASP A 40 9.34 9.96 5.23
N CYS A 41 9.62 8.74 5.65
CA CYS A 41 9.19 8.25 6.95
C CYS A 41 10.20 7.26 7.53
N ALA A 42 10.14 7.08 8.83
CA ALA A 42 10.96 6.12 9.55
C ALA A 42 10.07 5.23 10.42
N ILE A 43 10.46 3.98 10.56
CA ILE A 43 9.71 3.02 11.37
C ILE A 43 10.11 3.17 12.84
N GLN A 44 9.12 3.32 13.70
CA GLN A 44 9.26 3.20 15.14
C GLN A 44 9.03 1.75 15.53
N GLY A 45 10.08 1.04 15.88
CA GLY A 45 10.00 -0.38 16.20
C GLY A 45 10.85 -1.24 15.27
N ASP A 46 10.60 -2.54 15.27
CA ASP A 46 11.47 -3.53 14.63
C ASP A 46 10.97 -4.01 13.26
N GLY A 47 9.98 -3.36 12.71
CA GLY A 47 9.40 -3.75 11.43
C GLY A 47 10.19 -3.31 10.22
N PHE A 48 9.69 -3.72 9.06
CA PHE A 48 10.30 -3.43 7.77
C PHE A 48 9.23 -2.98 6.78
N PHE A 49 9.63 -2.11 5.87
CA PHE A 49 8.90 -1.91 4.63
C PHE A 49 9.11 -3.11 3.72
N LEU A 50 8.11 -3.39 2.89
CA LEU A 50 8.12 -4.50 1.94
C LEU A 50 8.21 -3.93 0.54
N VAL A 51 9.29 -4.26 -0.17
CA VAL A 51 9.53 -3.74 -1.52
C VAL A 51 9.90 -4.88 -2.47
N GLY A 52 9.76 -4.65 -3.76
CA GLY A 52 10.12 -5.65 -4.75
C GLY A 52 9.71 -5.26 -6.15
N ASP A 53 9.63 -6.26 -7.02
CA ASP A 53 9.12 -6.09 -8.37
C ASP A 53 7.60 -5.95 -8.37
N LYS A 54 7.03 -5.41 -9.44
CA LYS A 54 5.59 -5.38 -9.62
C LYS A 54 5.07 -6.80 -9.80
N THR A 55 4.28 -7.23 -8.84
CA THR A 55 3.40 -8.38 -8.99
C THR A 55 1.97 -7.90 -8.76
N HIS A 56 0.98 -8.75 -8.95
CA HIS A 56 -0.40 -8.30 -8.81
C HIS A 56 -0.89 -8.50 -7.38
N ASP A 57 -0.46 -9.59 -6.78
CA ASP A 57 -0.97 -10.00 -5.49
C ASP A 57 0.08 -10.84 -4.76
N ILE A 58 0.04 -10.76 -3.45
CA ILE A 58 0.82 -11.61 -2.55
C ILE A 58 -0.17 -12.49 -1.81
N ASP A 59 -0.34 -13.70 -2.29
CA ASP A 59 -1.39 -14.63 -1.85
C ASP A 59 -0.89 -15.77 -0.97
N SER A 60 0.40 -15.83 -0.69
CA SER A 60 0.99 -16.90 0.09
C SER A 60 2.16 -16.42 0.93
N MET A 61 2.51 -17.21 1.93
CA MET A 61 3.70 -16.94 2.75
C MET A 61 4.97 -16.97 1.92
N ASP A 62 5.08 -17.89 0.97
CA ASP A 62 6.25 -17.98 0.10
C ASP A 62 6.39 -16.73 -0.79
N ALA A 63 5.29 -16.24 -1.33
CA ALA A 63 5.29 -15.00 -2.10
C ALA A 63 5.68 -13.80 -1.21
N LEU A 64 5.15 -13.75 0.02
CA LEU A 64 5.50 -12.70 0.98
C LEU A 64 6.99 -12.72 1.34
N LYS A 65 7.55 -13.89 1.60
CA LYS A 65 8.98 -14.06 1.88
C LYS A 65 9.87 -13.75 0.68
N GLY A 66 9.32 -13.77 -0.51
CA GLY A 66 10.02 -13.36 -1.72
C GLY A 66 10.21 -11.85 -1.85
N LEU A 67 9.50 -11.06 -1.05
CA LEU A 67 9.69 -9.62 -1.01
C LEU A 67 10.98 -9.24 -0.28
N THR A 68 11.51 -8.10 -0.65
CA THR A 68 12.68 -7.52 -0.01
C THR A 68 12.23 -6.66 1.17
N LEU A 69 12.98 -6.72 2.25
CA LEU A 69 12.74 -5.95 3.46
C LEU A 69 13.70 -4.76 3.53
N THR A 70 13.20 -3.61 3.93
CA THR A 70 14.05 -2.43 4.16
C THR A 70 13.50 -1.56 5.28
N ARG A 71 14.40 -0.84 5.94
CA ARG A 71 14.03 0.15 6.96
C ARG A 71 14.07 1.57 6.40
N VAL A 72 14.52 1.74 5.16
CA VAL A 72 14.68 3.04 4.53
C VAL A 72 13.38 3.45 3.85
N GLY A 73 12.81 4.56 4.30
CA GLY A 73 11.49 5.04 3.89
C GLY A 73 11.51 6.37 3.16
N ASN A 74 12.42 6.59 2.21
CA ASN A 74 12.38 7.75 1.32
C ASN A 74 11.72 7.35 0.01
N PHE A 75 10.41 7.57 -0.02
CA PHE A 75 9.57 7.12 -1.12
C PHE A 75 9.23 8.25 -2.08
N GLU A 76 8.89 7.87 -3.30
CA GLU A 76 8.36 8.76 -4.33
C GLU A 76 7.39 8.01 -5.23
N PHE A 77 6.44 8.71 -5.82
CA PHE A 77 5.62 8.14 -6.88
C PHE A 77 6.33 8.28 -8.21
N ARG A 78 6.45 7.17 -8.91
CA ARG A 78 7.03 7.11 -10.26
C ARG A 78 6.13 6.24 -11.14
N ASP A 79 5.69 6.80 -12.26
CA ASP A 79 4.76 6.12 -13.17
C ASP A 79 3.51 5.58 -12.46
N GLY A 80 3.03 6.34 -11.47
CA GLY A 80 1.84 6.00 -10.69
C GLY A 80 2.06 5.06 -9.52
N TYR A 81 3.24 4.48 -9.37
CA TYR A 81 3.55 3.55 -8.27
C TYR A 81 4.44 4.19 -7.22
N LEU A 82 4.18 3.84 -5.97
CA LEU A 82 5.08 4.21 -4.87
C LEU A 82 6.34 3.38 -4.97
N THR A 83 7.48 4.06 -5.02
CA THR A 83 8.79 3.42 -5.19
C THR A 83 9.76 3.88 -4.12
N ASP A 84 10.78 3.06 -3.86
CA ASP A 84 11.93 3.42 -3.06
C ASP A 84 13.00 4.14 -3.91
N GLY A 85 14.09 4.53 -3.30
CA GLY A 85 15.19 5.21 -4.00
C GLY A 85 15.91 4.34 -5.05
N GLN A 86 15.65 3.05 -5.09
CA GLN A 86 16.29 2.10 -6.01
C GLN A 86 15.33 1.62 -7.12
N GLY A 87 14.11 2.15 -7.16
CA GLY A 87 13.13 1.80 -8.17
C GLY A 87 12.27 0.57 -7.86
N ASN A 88 12.39 -0.02 -6.68
CA ASN A 88 11.48 -1.07 -6.25
C ASN A 88 10.12 -0.49 -5.90
N VAL A 89 9.05 -1.23 -6.16
CA VAL A 89 7.72 -0.81 -5.71
C VAL A 89 7.51 -1.16 -4.24
N VAL A 90 6.78 -0.30 -3.56
CA VAL A 90 6.45 -0.46 -2.15
C VAL A 90 5.10 -1.14 -2.04
N TYR A 91 5.05 -2.21 -1.25
CA TYR A 91 3.84 -2.99 -1.04
C TYR A 91 3.02 -2.44 0.12
N GLY A 92 1.73 -2.55 -0.02
CA GLY A 92 0.77 -2.15 1.00
C GLY A 92 -0.65 -2.46 0.59
N PHE A 93 -1.58 -1.67 1.10
CA PHE A 93 -3.00 -1.85 0.87
C PHE A 93 -3.55 -0.62 0.17
N ILE A 94 -4.14 -0.80 -1.00
CA ILE A 94 -4.79 0.30 -1.71
C ILE A 94 -6.17 0.57 -1.13
N THR A 95 -6.63 1.79 -1.28
CA THR A 95 -7.98 2.18 -0.86
C THR A 95 -9.02 1.53 -1.77
N ARG A 96 -10.06 0.98 -1.14
CA ARG A 96 -11.24 0.47 -1.84
C ARG A 96 -12.47 1.27 -1.41
N SER A 97 -13.52 1.22 -2.21
CA SER A 97 -14.83 1.71 -1.80
C SER A 97 -15.41 0.84 -0.68
N ASN A 98 -16.50 1.30 -0.09
CA ASN A 98 -17.21 0.56 0.96
C ASN A 98 -17.63 -0.83 0.47
N GLY A 99 -16.86 -1.83 0.84
CA GLY A 99 -16.99 -3.20 0.34
C GLY A 99 -15.65 -3.69 -0.16
N ASP A 100 -15.65 -4.86 -0.72
CA ASP A 100 -14.45 -5.49 -1.26
C ASP A 100 -14.18 -5.10 -2.72
N ASP A 101 -15.11 -4.38 -3.32
CA ASP A 101 -15.00 -3.98 -4.72
C ASP A 101 -14.35 -2.61 -4.90
N PRO A 102 -13.59 -2.42 -5.97
CA PRO A 102 -13.08 -1.10 -6.35
C PRO A 102 -14.23 -0.13 -6.56
N GLY A 103 -14.02 1.12 -6.23
CA GLY A 103 -15.05 2.13 -6.37
C GLY A 103 -14.50 3.52 -6.67
N THR A 104 -15.41 4.44 -6.92
CA THR A 104 -15.08 5.85 -7.18
C THR A 104 -14.94 6.65 -5.88
N THR A 105 -15.52 6.15 -4.80
CA THR A 105 -15.43 6.80 -3.49
C THR A 105 -14.41 6.08 -2.65
N PRO A 106 -13.44 6.80 -2.08
CA PRO A 106 -12.47 6.17 -1.19
C PRO A 106 -13.22 5.61 0.01
N GLY A 107 -13.04 4.33 0.24
CA GLY A 107 -13.51 3.70 1.45
C GLY A 107 -12.59 4.02 2.62
N ASP A 108 -13.12 3.97 3.81
CA ASP A 108 -12.34 4.12 5.03
C ASP A 108 -11.50 2.87 5.34
N LYS A 109 -11.68 1.82 4.55
CA LYS A 109 -11.00 0.55 4.78
C LYS A 109 -9.94 0.29 3.73
N PRO A 110 -8.74 -0.11 4.15
CA PRO A 110 -7.76 -0.64 3.21
C PRO A 110 -8.28 -1.95 2.61
N SER A 111 -7.77 -2.29 1.43
CA SER A 111 -7.98 -3.63 0.88
C SER A 111 -7.35 -4.68 1.79
N THR A 112 -7.81 -5.92 1.67
CA THR A 112 -7.20 -7.05 2.40
C THR A 112 -6.02 -7.65 1.66
N ASP A 113 -5.86 -7.29 0.38
CA ASP A 113 -4.80 -7.82 -0.45
C ASP A 113 -3.55 -6.95 -0.38
N LEU A 114 -2.41 -7.58 -0.20
CA LEU A 114 -1.12 -6.92 -0.23
C LEU A 114 -0.69 -6.77 -1.69
N VAL A 115 -0.61 -5.54 -2.15
CA VAL A 115 -0.33 -5.20 -3.55
C VAL A 115 0.67 -4.04 -3.63
N PRO A 116 1.31 -3.83 -4.80
CA PRO A 116 2.05 -2.59 -5.01
C PRO A 116 1.13 -1.37 -4.85
N ILE A 117 1.57 -0.42 -4.06
CA ILE A 117 0.80 0.81 -3.85
C ILE A 117 0.86 1.65 -5.12
N ARG A 118 -0.29 2.08 -5.59
CA ARG A 118 -0.40 2.95 -6.76
C ARG A 118 -1.45 4.04 -6.55
N LEU A 119 -1.30 5.12 -7.30
CA LEU A 119 -2.28 6.19 -7.33
C LEU A 119 -3.60 5.70 -7.96
N PRO A 120 -4.73 6.31 -7.59
CA PRO A 120 -5.95 6.13 -8.35
C PRO A 120 -5.80 6.61 -9.79
N MET A 121 -6.64 6.10 -10.67
CA MET A 121 -6.74 6.53 -12.05
C MET A 121 -7.53 7.82 -12.18
N LYS A 122 -7.34 8.53 -13.27
CA LYS A 122 -8.01 9.80 -13.54
C LYS A 122 -9.21 9.59 -14.46
N SER A 123 -10.39 10.03 -14.03
CA SER A 123 -11.60 9.98 -14.84
C SER A 123 -11.51 10.94 -16.04
N THR A 124 -11.91 10.47 -17.21
CA THR A 124 -12.08 11.25 -18.42
C THR A 124 -13.55 11.51 -18.75
N ASP A 125 -14.46 11.02 -17.91
CA ASP A 125 -15.89 11.30 -18.07
C ASP A 125 -16.15 12.80 -17.96
N PRO A 126 -16.86 13.43 -18.92
CA PRO A 126 -17.16 14.85 -18.85
C PRO A 126 -17.89 15.30 -17.59
N ASN A 127 -18.67 14.41 -16.97
CA ASN A 127 -19.40 14.71 -15.73
C ASN A 127 -18.57 14.58 -14.45
N SER A 128 -17.42 13.92 -14.55
CA SER A 128 -16.54 13.66 -13.41
C SER A 128 -15.07 13.81 -13.80
N LYS A 129 -14.80 14.68 -14.73
CA LYS A 129 -13.45 14.86 -15.30
C LYS A 129 -12.41 15.19 -14.24
N GLY A 130 -11.37 14.40 -14.19
CA GLY A 130 -10.27 14.57 -13.26
C GLY A 130 -10.48 13.90 -11.91
N ASP A 131 -11.67 13.39 -11.63
CA ASP A 131 -11.93 12.67 -10.38
C ASP A 131 -11.10 11.41 -10.26
N ALA A 132 -10.75 11.06 -9.03
CA ALA A 132 -10.06 9.82 -8.75
C ALA A 132 -10.99 8.61 -8.92
N VAL A 133 -10.53 7.63 -9.68
CA VAL A 133 -11.21 6.34 -9.84
C VAL A 133 -10.34 5.25 -9.23
N TYR A 134 -10.86 4.59 -8.23
CA TYR A 134 -10.14 3.54 -7.52
C TYR A 134 -10.33 2.23 -8.26
N VAL A 135 -9.29 1.85 -8.99
CA VAL A 135 -9.30 0.69 -9.88
C VAL A 135 -8.51 -0.43 -9.23
N GLY A 136 -9.13 -1.58 -9.07
CA GLY A 136 -8.44 -2.78 -8.62
C GLY A 136 -7.59 -3.41 -9.73
N VAL A 137 -6.92 -4.48 -9.39
CA VAL A 137 -6.13 -5.28 -10.32
C VAL A 137 -6.54 -6.73 -10.17
N ASP A 138 -6.86 -7.36 -11.28
CA ASP A 138 -7.08 -8.80 -11.31
C ASP A 138 -5.76 -9.52 -11.04
N ASP A 139 -5.77 -10.39 -10.04
CA ASP A 139 -4.58 -11.08 -9.55
C ASP A 139 -4.01 -12.12 -10.53
N GLN A 140 -4.81 -12.61 -11.46
CA GLN A 140 -4.40 -13.60 -12.42
C GLN A 140 -3.92 -12.99 -13.74
N THR A 141 -4.57 -11.94 -14.18
CA THR A 141 -4.33 -11.36 -15.51
C THR A 141 -3.56 -10.05 -15.48
N GLY A 142 -3.53 -9.37 -14.33
CA GLY A 142 -2.99 -8.02 -14.21
C GLY A 142 -3.85 -6.94 -14.84
N ALA A 143 -5.06 -7.29 -15.30
CA ALA A 143 -5.97 -6.34 -15.89
C ALA A 143 -6.59 -5.43 -14.83
N ASN A 144 -6.93 -4.21 -15.23
CA ASN A 144 -7.68 -3.30 -14.35
C ASN A 144 -9.10 -3.82 -14.13
N VAL A 145 -9.52 -3.79 -12.87
CA VAL A 145 -10.89 -4.11 -12.48
C VAL A 145 -11.59 -2.79 -12.13
N TYR A 146 -12.51 -2.39 -12.97
CA TYR A 146 -13.22 -1.13 -12.81
C TYR A 146 -14.39 -1.24 -11.82
N PRO A 147 -14.83 -0.11 -11.25
CA PRO A 147 -15.99 -0.10 -10.37
C PRO A 147 -17.22 -0.69 -11.06
N ASP A 148 -17.99 -1.45 -10.31
CA ASP A 148 -19.23 -2.10 -10.79
C ASP A 148 -19.01 -2.98 -12.04
N ASN A 149 -17.78 -3.39 -12.28
CA ASN A 149 -17.40 -4.13 -13.48
C ASN A 149 -17.85 -3.45 -14.78
N ASP A 150 -17.93 -2.12 -14.75
CA ASP A 150 -18.35 -1.33 -15.89
C ASP A 150 -17.19 -1.13 -16.87
N PRO A 151 -17.21 -1.81 -18.02
CA PRO A 151 -16.17 -1.65 -19.03
C PRO A 151 -16.16 -0.27 -19.70
N ALA A 152 -17.21 0.52 -19.48
CA ALA A 152 -17.30 1.88 -20.00
C ALA A 152 -16.73 2.94 -19.06
N ALA A 153 -16.22 2.55 -17.90
CA ALA A 153 -15.52 3.47 -17.03
C ALA A 153 -14.31 4.06 -17.78
N THR A 154 -14.38 5.33 -18.08
CA THR A 154 -13.33 6.04 -18.82
C THR A 154 -12.30 6.58 -17.86
N VAL A 155 -11.08 6.10 -18.00
CA VAL A 155 -9.93 6.58 -17.24
C VAL A 155 -8.75 6.76 -18.18
N ASP A 156 -7.90 7.72 -17.86
CA ASP A 156 -6.67 7.97 -18.59
C ASP A 156 -5.56 8.41 -17.61
N GLY A 157 -4.62 7.51 -17.40
CA GLY A 157 -3.50 7.75 -16.51
C GLY A 157 -3.89 7.85 -15.04
N PHE A 158 -2.95 8.30 -14.24
CA PHE A 158 -3.10 8.45 -12.79
C PHE A 158 -3.46 9.88 -12.44
N VAL A 159 -4.14 10.05 -11.30
CA VAL A 159 -4.42 11.39 -10.79
C VAL A 159 -3.13 12.13 -10.46
N ASP A 160 -3.16 13.45 -10.66
CA ASP A 160 -2.11 14.33 -10.19
C ASP A 160 -2.41 14.75 -8.76
N LEU A 161 -1.53 14.44 -7.85
CA LEU A 161 -1.66 14.81 -6.45
C LEU A 161 -0.64 15.87 -6.05
N GLU A 162 -1.06 16.72 -5.12
CA GLU A 162 -0.19 17.63 -4.39
C GLU A 162 -0.38 17.41 -2.88
N ASN A 163 0.54 17.95 -2.09
CA ASN A 163 0.50 17.84 -0.63
C ASN A 163 0.41 16.39 -0.16
N ILE A 164 1.16 15.51 -0.82
CA ILE A 164 1.18 14.09 -0.46
C ILE A 164 1.91 13.92 0.86
N SER A 165 1.30 13.16 1.75
CA SER A 165 1.91 12.83 3.04
C SER A 165 1.57 11.42 3.47
N ILE A 166 2.42 10.90 4.34
CA ILE A 166 2.23 9.61 5.01
C ILE A 166 2.08 9.90 6.50
N ASP A 167 0.98 9.47 7.09
CA ASP A 167 0.77 9.65 8.52
C ASP A 167 1.43 8.55 9.36
N LYS A 168 1.33 8.68 10.66
CA LYS A 168 1.93 7.72 11.61
C LYS A 168 1.37 6.30 11.50
N ASN A 169 0.21 6.14 10.90
CA ASN A 169 -0.43 4.85 10.67
C ASN A 169 -0.16 4.28 9.27
N GLY A 170 0.69 4.94 8.49
CA GLY A 170 1.02 4.52 7.14
C GLY A 170 0.00 4.92 6.09
N LYS A 171 -1.00 5.72 6.44
CA LYS A 171 -2.02 6.20 5.50
C LYS A 171 -1.42 7.28 4.61
N ILE A 172 -1.53 7.07 3.31
CA ILE A 172 -1.01 7.98 2.28
C ILE A 172 -2.17 8.82 1.75
N THR A 173 -2.07 10.12 1.88
CA THR A 173 -3.10 11.06 1.42
C THR A 173 -2.48 12.16 0.58
N GLY A 174 -3.30 12.80 -0.22
CA GLY A 174 -2.92 13.96 -1.00
C GLY A 174 -4.15 14.73 -1.44
N THR A 175 -3.92 15.77 -2.22
CA THR A 175 -4.98 16.60 -2.79
C THR A 175 -4.95 16.46 -4.31
N ASN A 176 -6.09 16.17 -4.90
CA ASN A 176 -6.23 16.11 -6.35
C ASN A 176 -6.07 17.52 -6.95
N LYS A 177 -5.07 17.71 -7.79
CA LYS A 177 -4.78 19.01 -8.40
C LYS A 177 -5.90 19.49 -9.32
N ASP A 178 -6.59 18.57 -9.98
CA ASP A 178 -7.62 18.91 -10.96
C ASP A 178 -8.94 19.29 -10.30
N THR A 179 -9.27 18.68 -9.17
CA THR A 179 -10.57 18.84 -8.51
C THR A 179 -10.50 19.54 -7.16
N GLY A 180 -9.35 19.55 -6.53
CA GLY A 180 -9.18 20.06 -5.17
C GLY A 180 -9.63 19.11 -4.07
N ASP A 181 -10.08 17.92 -4.44
CA ASP A 181 -10.61 16.95 -3.48
C ASP A 181 -9.48 16.20 -2.75
N PRO A 182 -9.72 15.79 -1.50
CA PRO A 182 -8.78 14.92 -0.82
C PRO A 182 -8.81 13.52 -1.44
N VAL A 183 -7.63 12.89 -1.50
CA VAL A 183 -7.47 11.54 -2.02
C VAL A 183 -6.74 10.69 -1.00
N VAL A 184 -7.29 9.54 -0.68
CA VAL A 184 -6.60 8.50 0.08
C VAL A 184 -6.03 7.51 -0.92
N VAL A 185 -4.71 7.44 -1.01
CA VAL A 185 -4.04 6.53 -1.94
C VAL A 185 -4.06 5.10 -1.42
N GLY A 186 -3.71 4.92 -0.17
CA GLY A 186 -3.62 3.62 0.44
C GLY A 186 -2.84 3.65 1.74
N TYR A 187 -2.35 2.49 2.12
CA TYR A 187 -1.69 2.28 3.41
C TYR A 187 -0.42 1.48 3.21
N ILE A 188 0.68 1.95 3.75
CA ILE A 188 1.92 1.19 3.78
C ILE A 188 1.76 0.00 4.70
N ALA A 189 2.14 -1.18 4.24
CA ALA A 189 2.24 -2.36 5.09
C ALA A 189 3.61 -2.42 5.75
N LEU A 190 3.64 -2.77 7.02
CA LEU A 190 4.87 -3.09 7.74
C LEU A 190 4.89 -4.58 8.04
N GLY A 191 6.00 -5.20 7.71
CA GLY A 191 6.24 -6.59 8.08
C GLY A 191 7.04 -6.68 9.36
N SER A 192 6.66 -7.58 10.24
CA SER A 192 7.47 -7.98 11.38
C SER A 192 7.85 -9.45 11.25
N VAL A 193 9.04 -9.79 11.72
CA VAL A 193 9.53 -11.17 11.69
C VAL A 193 9.66 -11.69 13.12
N GLU A 194 9.34 -12.95 13.31
CA GLU A 194 9.43 -13.59 14.62
C GLU A 194 10.85 -13.66 15.15
N ASN A 195 11.79 -13.89 14.24
CA ASN A 195 13.19 -14.04 14.57
C ASN A 195 14.05 -13.14 13.69
N LEU A 196 14.50 -12.01 14.23
CA LEU A 196 15.34 -11.06 13.51
C LEU A 196 16.69 -11.69 13.09
N ASN A 197 17.18 -12.70 13.82
CA ASN A 197 18.40 -13.39 13.44
C ASN A 197 18.25 -14.23 12.16
N GLY A 198 17.03 -14.52 11.75
CA GLY A 198 16.77 -15.21 10.49
C GLY A 198 16.71 -14.28 9.28
N VAL A 199 16.74 -12.96 9.50
CA VAL A 199 16.76 -11.97 8.42
C VAL A 199 18.17 -11.85 7.87
N LEU A 200 18.28 -11.95 6.56
CA LEU A 200 19.56 -11.94 5.86
C LEU A 200 19.76 -10.61 5.14
N HIS A 201 20.86 -9.93 5.45
CA HIS A 201 21.27 -8.76 4.68
C HIS A 201 21.70 -9.18 3.28
N THR A 202 21.21 -8.51 2.26
CA THR A 202 21.56 -8.78 0.87
C THR A 202 22.49 -7.72 0.33
N GLU A 203 21.98 -6.55 0.00
CA GLU A 203 22.73 -5.50 -0.66
C GLU A 203 22.21 -4.14 -0.20
N GLY A 204 23.09 -3.19 0.08
CA GLY A 204 22.69 -1.85 0.47
C GLY A 204 21.72 -1.85 1.68
N PRO A 205 20.56 -1.20 1.58
CA PRO A 205 19.60 -1.13 2.68
C PRO A 205 18.66 -2.34 2.77
N TYR A 206 18.91 -3.41 2.03
CA TYR A 206 17.97 -4.50 1.83
C TYR A 206 18.30 -5.75 2.62
N TYR A 207 17.22 -6.42 3.00
CA TYR A 207 17.25 -7.70 3.72
C TYR A 207 16.22 -8.64 3.08
N THR A 208 16.41 -9.93 3.27
CA THR A 208 15.41 -10.94 2.91
C THR A 208 15.05 -11.75 4.14
N ALA A 209 13.82 -12.26 4.17
CA ALA A 209 13.40 -13.20 5.18
C ALA A 209 14.02 -14.56 4.87
N GLY A 210 14.92 -15.02 5.74
CA GLY A 210 15.43 -16.38 5.68
C GLY A 210 14.38 -17.41 6.12
N ASN A 211 14.71 -18.69 5.97
CA ASN A 211 13.80 -19.77 6.38
C ASN A 211 13.54 -19.80 7.90
N ALA A 212 14.36 -19.15 8.68
CA ALA A 212 14.24 -19.06 10.13
C ALA A 212 13.66 -17.73 10.62
N ALA A 213 13.31 -16.82 9.70
CA ALA A 213 12.77 -15.51 10.04
C ALA A 213 11.31 -15.56 10.45
#